data_854dd1ceee33dad8c5937b384c4a4b91
#
_entry.id   854dd1ceee33dad8c5937b384c4a4b91
#
_cell.length_a   1.000
_cell.length_b   1.000
_cell.length_c   1.000
_cell.angle_alpha   90.00
_cell.angle_beta   90.00
_cell.angle_gamma   90.00
#
_symmetry.space_group_name_H-M   'P 1'
#
loop_
_entity.id
_entity.type
_entity.pdbx_description
1 polymer ?
#
loop_
_entity_poly.entity_id
_entity_poly.type
_entity_poly.pdbx_seq_one_letter_code
_entity_poly.pdbx_strand_id
1 'polypeptide(L)'
;DTAACYTYPIDLSTLPEEMRPYTRSPLLEGRAFSKEFFKRYIGAPEVGENDRMLGFSRSEIAQADQTGIVKTVADNTVFLTFDDWGSDDTINHLLYVLRKHAVHGTFFVITWNIHNNPNLLRAIAAEGNEIGSHTDGHKPMTIQDEKGRQIPVQNPEEYNEDVRSSYEKLAATVGDMKLPSGRYVLTRLLRPPTLAVSRMGVAAILNNGFTYVVNGSGSTEDYDAVTMESLVGIMHRLTHETDGSVKRGAILVMHMSSTAARTAEALDILLTANDALPEGHPGKFKVGLLGDYLTGEYDQTMKQVKPVKGYALH
;
A
#
# COMPACT_ATOMS: atom_id res chain seq x y z
N ASP A 1 -24.07 23.05 12.22
CA ASP A 1 -22.65 23.47 12.38
C ASP A 1 -21.73 22.43 11.76
N THR A 2 -21.65 22.41 10.44
CA THR A 2 -20.80 21.49 9.69
C THR A 2 -19.31 21.80 9.84
N ALA A 3 -18.94 23.00 10.27
CA ALA A 3 -17.55 23.39 10.52
C ALA A 3 -16.91 22.61 11.68
N ALA A 4 -17.69 22.06 12.60
CA ALA A 4 -17.18 21.27 13.73
C ALA A 4 -16.83 19.82 13.36
N CYS A 5 -17.18 19.38 12.15
CA CYS A 5 -16.90 18.00 11.69
C CYS A 5 -15.51 17.82 11.06
N TYR A 6 -14.80 18.90 10.75
CA TYR A 6 -13.46 18.82 10.18
C TYR A 6 -12.45 18.92 11.31
N THR A 7 -11.97 17.76 11.73
CA THR A 7 -10.80 17.73 12.63
C THR A 7 -9.61 18.21 11.84
N TYR A 8 -9.07 19.34 12.23
CA TYR A 8 -7.82 19.83 11.68
C TYR A 8 -6.70 18.81 11.86
N PRO A 9 -5.72 18.79 10.96
CA PRO A 9 -4.57 17.91 11.08
C PRO A 9 -3.94 18.02 12.47
N ILE A 10 -3.49 16.89 12.97
CA ILE A 10 -2.70 16.80 14.19
C ILE A 10 -1.44 17.64 14.01
N ASP A 11 -1.03 18.42 14.99
CA ASP A 11 0.28 19.05 15.00
C ASP A 11 1.35 17.94 15.03
N LEU A 12 2.13 17.82 13.96
CA LEU A 12 3.14 16.79 13.81
C LEU A 12 4.18 16.80 14.92
N SER A 13 4.42 17.98 15.56
CA SER A 13 5.35 18.10 16.69
C SER A 13 4.88 17.36 17.94
N THR A 14 3.59 17.08 18.05
CA THR A 14 3.00 16.36 19.18
C THR A 14 3.09 14.84 19.03
N LEU A 15 3.37 14.35 17.84
CA LEU A 15 3.52 12.92 17.58
C LEU A 15 4.83 12.39 18.20
N PRO A 16 4.87 11.09 18.59
CA PRO A 16 6.11 10.42 18.93
C PRO A 16 7.12 10.48 17.77
N GLU A 17 8.40 10.47 18.08
CA GLU A 17 9.47 10.63 17.09
C GLU A 17 9.38 9.60 15.96
N GLU A 18 9.04 8.35 16.27
CA GLU A 18 8.86 7.28 15.30
C GLU A 18 7.72 7.52 14.29
N MET A 19 6.76 8.39 14.63
CA MET A 19 5.62 8.71 13.77
C MET A 19 5.81 10.00 12.98
N ARG A 20 6.80 10.81 13.33
CA ARG A 20 7.05 12.08 12.64
C ARG A 20 7.61 11.85 11.24
N PRO A 21 7.28 12.73 10.27
CA PRO A 21 7.96 12.76 9.00
C PRO A 21 9.47 12.96 9.18
N TYR A 22 10.27 12.26 8.38
CA TYR A 22 11.71 12.50 8.36
C TYR A 22 12.28 12.25 6.98
N THR A 23 13.33 12.99 6.67
CA THR A 23 14.13 12.78 5.47
C THR A 23 15.46 12.17 5.87
N ARG A 24 15.87 11.14 5.17
CA ARG A 24 17.14 10.44 5.41
C ARG A 24 18.11 10.70 4.26
N SER A 25 19.39 10.73 4.55
CA SER A 25 20.40 10.68 3.51
C SER A 25 20.34 9.34 2.79
N PRO A 26 20.60 9.30 1.48
CA PRO A 26 20.80 8.05 0.77
C PRO A 26 21.87 7.22 1.50
N LEU A 27 21.52 6.00 1.88
CA LEU A 27 22.44 5.12 2.62
C LEU A 27 23.41 4.44 1.68
N LEU A 28 22.98 4.19 0.48
CA LEU A 28 23.62 3.29 -0.46
C LEU A 28 23.49 3.82 -1.88
N GLU A 29 24.47 3.48 -2.71
CA GLU A 29 24.47 3.79 -4.12
C GLU A 29 24.70 2.53 -4.98
N GLY A 30 24.42 2.63 -6.27
CA GLY A 30 24.69 1.57 -7.24
C GLY A 30 24.09 0.22 -6.87
N ARG A 31 24.91 -0.83 -6.87
CA ARG A 31 24.46 -2.20 -6.60
C ARG A 31 24.05 -2.43 -5.14
N ALA A 32 24.66 -1.71 -4.21
CA ALA A 32 24.29 -1.82 -2.80
C ALA A 32 22.91 -1.27 -2.53
N PHE A 33 22.54 -0.16 -3.18
CA PHE A 33 21.17 0.38 -3.16
C PHE A 33 20.16 -0.64 -3.70
N SER A 34 20.41 -1.21 -4.86
CA SER A 34 19.49 -2.18 -5.47
C SER A 34 19.29 -3.40 -4.58
N LYS A 35 20.37 -3.93 -4.01
CA LYS A 35 20.32 -5.09 -3.11
C LYS A 35 19.48 -4.80 -1.86
N GLU A 36 19.62 -3.62 -1.29
CA GLU A 36 18.84 -3.20 -0.13
C GLU A 36 17.37 -2.96 -0.49
N PHE A 37 17.11 -2.30 -1.61
CA PHE A 37 15.76 -2.09 -2.11
C PHE A 37 15.02 -3.41 -2.35
N PHE A 38 15.63 -4.37 -3.03
CA PHE A 38 14.96 -5.63 -3.35
C PHE A 38 14.60 -6.50 -2.14
N LYS A 39 15.24 -6.30 -1.00
CA LYS A 39 14.80 -6.90 0.26
C LYS A 39 13.49 -6.32 0.79
N ARG A 40 13.14 -5.10 0.38
CA ARG A 40 12.00 -4.30 0.83
C ARG A 40 10.95 -4.12 -0.23
N TYR A 41 11.11 -4.82 -1.32
CA TYR A 41 10.23 -4.74 -2.47
C TYR A 41 9.39 -6.00 -2.58
N ILE A 42 8.08 -5.82 -2.45
CA ILE A 42 7.10 -6.81 -2.82
C ILE A 42 6.63 -6.45 -4.22
N GLY A 43 6.98 -7.27 -5.20
CA GLY A 43 6.74 -6.98 -6.61
C GLY A 43 5.32 -7.28 -7.08
N ALA A 44 5.17 -7.31 -8.37
CA ALA A 44 3.98 -7.76 -9.07
C ALA A 44 4.40 -8.53 -10.33
N PRO A 45 3.63 -9.52 -10.78
CA PRO A 45 3.99 -10.33 -11.94
C PRO A 45 4.25 -9.48 -13.19
N GLU A 46 3.46 -8.46 -13.44
CA GLU A 46 3.50 -7.62 -14.63
C GLU A 46 4.71 -6.68 -14.69
N VAL A 47 5.34 -6.41 -13.55
CA VAL A 47 6.43 -5.41 -13.50
C VAL A 47 7.68 -5.89 -14.22
N GLY A 48 8.03 -7.16 -14.07
CA GLY A 48 9.17 -7.76 -14.75
C GLY A 48 8.94 -7.93 -16.26
N GLU A 49 7.73 -8.27 -16.65
CA GLU A 49 7.35 -8.48 -18.04
C GLU A 49 7.38 -7.19 -18.87
N ASN A 50 7.01 -6.08 -18.26
CA ASN A 50 6.86 -4.79 -18.94
C ASN A 50 8.05 -3.84 -18.75
N ASP A 51 9.18 -4.32 -18.20
CA ASP A 51 10.34 -3.48 -17.88
C ASP A 51 9.97 -2.21 -17.06
N ARG A 52 8.94 -2.28 -16.22
CA ARG A 52 8.37 -1.14 -15.50
C ARG A 52 9.20 -0.72 -14.29
N MET A 53 10.51 -0.93 -14.37
CA MET A 53 11.49 -0.58 -13.34
C MET A 53 12.59 0.31 -13.93
N LEU A 54 12.23 1.52 -14.27
CA LEU A 54 13.14 2.48 -14.92
C LEU A 54 14.39 2.75 -14.04
N GLY A 55 15.56 2.75 -14.67
CA GLY A 55 16.85 2.99 -14.03
C GLY A 55 17.48 1.76 -13.38
N PHE A 56 16.82 0.60 -13.41
CA PHE A 56 17.37 -0.68 -13.04
C PHE A 56 17.82 -1.46 -14.29
N SER A 57 18.93 -2.17 -14.20
CA SER A 57 19.40 -3.05 -15.27
C SER A 57 18.54 -4.31 -15.36
N ARG A 58 18.56 -5.01 -16.51
CA ARG A 58 17.85 -6.27 -16.68
C ARG A 58 18.25 -7.33 -15.63
N SER A 59 19.53 -7.37 -15.27
CA SER A 59 20.02 -8.30 -14.23
C SER A 59 19.52 -7.95 -12.83
N GLU A 60 19.25 -6.69 -12.54
CA GLU A 60 18.63 -6.24 -11.30
C GLU A 60 17.13 -6.56 -11.29
N ILE A 61 16.42 -6.27 -12.38
CA ILE A 61 15.00 -6.59 -12.54
C ILE A 61 14.74 -8.09 -12.38
N ALA A 62 15.62 -8.93 -12.92
CA ALA A 62 15.53 -10.40 -12.77
C ALA A 62 15.70 -10.89 -11.32
N GLN A 63 16.26 -10.07 -10.42
CA GLN A 63 16.42 -10.36 -9.00
C GLN A 63 15.27 -9.80 -8.14
N ALA A 64 14.47 -8.90 -8.71
CA ALA A 64 13.32 -8.33 -8.02
C ALA A 64 12.24 -9.40 -7.78
N ASP A 65 11.50 -9.26 -6.68
CA ASP A 65 10.31 -10.09 -6.49
C ASP A 65 9.27 -9.78 -7.58
N GLN A 66 8.79 -10.83 -8.23
CA GLN A 66 7.76 -10.78 -9.27
C GLN A 66 6.52 -11.57 -8.87
N THR A 67 6.45 -12.04 -7.62
CA THR A 67 5.33 -12.86 -7.14
C THR A 67 4.27 -12.04 -6.43
N GLY A 68 4.64 -10.93 -5.82
CA GLY A 68 3.76 -10.10 -5.00
C GLY A 68 3.23 -10.80 -3.75
N ILE A 69 3.98 -11.80 -3.25
CA ILE A 69 3.58 -12.63 -2.11
C ILE A 69 4.45 -12.27 -0.90
N VAL A 70 3.83 -12.20 0.27
CA VAL A 70 4.55 -12.13 1.55
C VAL A 70 5.07 -13.52 1.91
N LYS A 71 6.35 -13.77 1.66
CA LYS A 71 6.98 -15.10 1.76
C LYS A 71 7.13 -15.64 3.18
N THR A 72 7.00 -14.78 4.20
CA THR A 72 7.10 -15.16 5.61
C THR A 72 5.82 -15.73 6.20
N VAL A 73 4.73 -15.74 5.43
CA VAL A 73 3.44 -16.29 5.86
C VAL A 73 3.51 -17.82 5.91
N ALA A 74 3.29 -18.40 7.09
CA ALA A 74 3.38 -19.84 7.33
C ALA A 74 2.02 -20.56 7.26
N ASP A 75 0.92 -19.82 7.45
CA ASP A 75 -0.45 -20.35 7.44
C ASP A 75 -1.25 -19.86 6.22
N ASN A 76 -2.53 -20.12 6.18
CA ASN A 76 -3.42 -19.74 5.08
C ASN A 76 -3.82 -18.24 5.15
N THR A 77 -2.90 -17.35 5.42
CA THR A 77 -3.17 -15.90 5.47
C THR A 77 -2.98 -15.25 4.10
N VAL A 78 -3.95 -14.42 3.72
CA VAL A 78 -3.90 -13.50 2.56
C VAL A 78 -4.10 -12.06 3.04
N PHE A 79 -3.85 -11.09 2.18
CA PHE A 79 -3.94 -9.67 2.50
C PHE A 79 -4.91 -8.97 1.55
N LEU A 80 -5.88 -8.27 2.13
CA LEU A 80 -6.81 -7.41 1.39
C LEU A 80 -6.26 -5.99 1.40
N THR A 81 -6.04 -5.41 0.22
CA THR A 81 -5.52 -4.07 0.10
C THR A 81 -6.37 -3.22 -0.84
N PHE A 82 -6.52 -1.94 -0.51
CA PHE A 82 -7.40 -1.00 -1.20
C PHE A 82 -6.65 0.27 -1.51
N ASP A 83 -6.57 0.62 -2.78
CA ASP A 83 -5.84 1.77 -3.28
C ASP A 83 -6.75 2.99 -3.50
N ASP A 84 -6.15 4.13 -3.70
CA ASP A 84 -6.74 5.42 -4.08
C ASP A 84 -7.36 6.22 -2.92
N TRP A 85 -8.46 6.85 -3.19
CA TRP A 85 -9.37 7.56 -2.29
C TRP A 85 -10.77 7.53 -2.90
N GLY A 86 -11.77 7.43 -2.08
CA GLY A 86 -13.15 7.24 -2.54
C GLY A 86 -14.14 8.24 -1.95
N SER A 87 -15.39 8.06 -2.34
CA SER A 87 -16.51 8.75 -1.73
C SER A 87 -16.92 8.10 -0.40
N ASP A 88 -17.69 8.82 0.38
CA ASP A 88 -18.29 8.30 1.63
C ASP A 88 -19.05 6.99 1.37
N ASP A 89 -19.82 6.92 0.28
CA ASP A 89 -20.61 5.73 -0.05
C ASP A 89 -19.74 4.51 -0.33
N THR A 90 -18.73 4.64 -1.19
CA THR A 90 -17.87 3.51 -1.56
C THR A 90 -17.05 3.01 -0.38
N ILE A 91 -16.47 3.93 0.40
CA ILE A 91 -15.66 3.59 1.56
C ILE A 91 -16.53 3.00 2.69
N ASN A 92 -17.67 3.60 3.01
CA ASN A 92 -18.56 3.08 4.05
C ASN A 92 -19.13 1.72 3.69
N HIS A 93 -19.45 1.47 2.42
CA HIS A 93 -19.88 0.13 1.98
C HIS A 93 -18.76 -0.91 2.15
N LEU A 94 -17.53 -0.54 1.79
CA LEU A 94 -16.36 -1.40 2.00
C LEU A 94 -16.12 -1.69 3.49
N LEU A 95 -16.15 -0.68 4.34
CA LEU A 95 -16.01 -0.84 5.79
C LEU A 95 -17.13 -1.72 6.39
N TYR A 96 -18.36 -1.57 5.88
CA TYR A 96 -19.46 -2.44 6.29
C TYR A 96 -19.17 -3.91 6.00
N VAL A 97 -18.67 -4.24 4.80
CA VAL A 97 -18.33 -5.61 4.42
C VAL A 97 -17.20 -6.17 5.29
N LEU A 98 -16.13 -5.40 5.48
CA LEU A 98 -15.00 -5.81 6.33
C LEU A 98 -15.46 -6.10 7.77
N ARG A 99 -16.29 -5.23 8.33
CA ARG A 99 -16.86 -5.41 9.67
C ARG A 99 -17.80 -6.61 9.75
N LYS A 100 -18.64 -6.83 8.74
CA LYS A 100 -19.55 -7.99 8.66
C LYS A 100 -18.81 -9.32 8.78
N HIS A 101 -17.65 -9.42 8.16
CA HIS A 101 -16.81 -10.62 8.14
C HIS A 101 -15.72 -10.62 9.21
N ALA A 102 -15.67 -9.59 10.07
CA ALA A 102 -14.66 -9.44 11.12
C ALA A 102 -13.21 -9.50 10.58
N VAL A 103 -12.98 -8.93 9.39
CA VAL A 103 -11.66 -8.85 8.76
C VAL A 103 -11.22 -7.40 8.61
N HIS A 104 -9.91 -7.18 8.46
CA HIS A 104 -9.30 -5.86 8.31
C HIS A 104 -8.41 -5.84 7.08
N GLY A 105 -8.20 -4.65 6.52
CA GLY A 105 -7.37 -4.46 5.34
C GLY A 105 -6.32 -3.39 5.49
N THR A 106 -5.45 -3.30 4.49
CA THR A 106 -4.46 -2.25 4.34
C THR A 106 -4.94 -1.27 3.26
N PHE A 107 -5.07 0.00 3.63
CA PHE A 107 -5.54 1.06 2.74
C PHE A 107 -4.35 1.91 2.30
N PHE A 108 -4.02 1.88 1.02
CA PHE A 108 -2.99 2.72 0.41
C PHE A 108 -3.65 3.99 -0.14
N VAL A 109 -3.48 5.09 0.57
CA VAL A 109 -4.28 6.31 0.39
C VAL A 109 -3.55 7.35 -0.43
N ILE A 110 -4.23 7.86 -1.47
CA ILE A 110 -3.86 9.10 -2.18
C ILE A 110 -4.22 10.27 -1.28
N THR A 111 -3.30 11.21 -1.08
CA THR A 111 -3.48 12.19 -0.01
C THR A 111 -3.76 13.61 -0.47
N TRP A 112 -3.71 13.89 -1.78
CA TRP A 112 -3.77 15.27 -2.27
C TRP A 112 -4.99 16.06 -1.78
N ASN A 113 -6.11 15.41 -1.52
CA ASN A 113 -7.32 16.06 -1.05
C ASN A 113 -7.99 15.42 0.20
N ILE A 114 -7.29 14.60 0.96
CA ILE A 114 -7.86 13.96 2.18
C ILE A 114 -8.28 14.99 3.23
N HIS A 115 -7.71 16.21 3.19
CA HIS A 115 -8.12 17.31 4.06
C HIS A 115 -9.58 17.72 3.90
N ASN A 116 -10.22 17.36 2.78
CA ASN A 116 -11.65 17.61 2.56
C ASN A 116 -12.54 16.69 3.41
N ASN A 117 -12.04 15.50 3.77
CA ASN A 117 -12.77 14.56 4.63
C ASN A 117 -11.81 13.74 5.51
N PRO A 118 -11.07 14.38 6.43
CA PRO A 118 -10.14 13.68 7.30
C PRO A 118 -10.84 12.69 8.24
N ASN A 119 -12.10 12.93 8.59
CA ASN A 119 -12.86 12.04 9.44
C ASN A 119 -13.15 10.69 8.80
N LEU A 120 -13.28 10.63 7.48
CA LEU A 120 -13.45 9.36 6.77
C LEU A 120 -12.17 8.50 6.88
N LEU A 121 -10.99 9.10 6.75
CA LEU A 121 -9.73 8.39 6.96
C LEU A 121 -9.58 7.91 8.42
N ARG A 122 -9.96 8.73 9.38
CA ARG A 122 -9.99 8.34 10.80
C ARG A 122 -10.99 7.21 11.06
N ALA A 123 -12.13 7.18 10.37
CA ALA A 123 -13.09 6.08 10.45
C ALA A 123 -12.51 4.76 9.94
N ILE A 124 -11.81 4.77 8.80
CA ILE A 124 -11.09 3.59 8.29
C ILE A 124 -10.13 3.05 9.36
N ALA A 125 -9.32 3.92 9.95
CA ALA A 125 -8.35 3.57 10.97
C ALA A 125 -9.01 3.07 12.27
N ALA A 126 -10.10 3.72 12.72
CA ALA A 126 -10.81 3.37 13.95
C ALA A 126 -11.46 1.98 13.90
N GLU A 127 -11.75 1.47 12.71
CA GLU A 127 -12.29 0.13 12.52
C GLU A 127 -11.20 -0.98 12.46
N GLY A 128 -9.96 -0.66 12.82
CA GLY A 128 -8.88 -1.64 12.93
C GLY A 128 -8.14 -1.91 11.62
N ASN A 129 -8.33 -1.06 10.61
CA ASN A 129 -7.58 -1.13 9.36
C ASN A 129 -6.27 -0.36 9.47
N GLU A 130 -5.25 -0.78 8.74
CA GLU A 130 -3.99 -0.05 8.66
C GLU A 130 -3.90 0.84 7.42
N ILE A 131 -3.08 1.87 7.50
CA ILE A 131 -2.94 2.88 6.47
C ILE A 131 -1.51 2.88 5.94
N GLY A 132 -1.37 2.89 4.63
CA GLY A 132 -0.14 3.14 3.90
C GLY A 132 -0.30 4.28 2.90
N SER A 133 0.80 4.69 2.29
CA SER A 133 0.80 5.76 1.28
C SER A 133 0.59 5.20 -0.12
N HIS A 134 -0.23 5.90 -0.92
CA HIS A 134 -0.32 5.74 -2.37
C HIS A 134 0.14 7.01 -3.09
N THR A 135 1.13 7.71 -2.52
CA THR A 135 1.64 9.04 -2.87
C THR A 135 0.62 10.17 -2.65
N ASP A 136 1.03 11.40 -2.85
CA ASP A 136 0.12 12.55 -2.74
C ASP A 136 -0.69 12.73 -4.02
N GLY A 137 -0.03 12.80 -5.16
CA GLY A 137 -0.63 13.18 -6.44
C GLY A 137 -1.02 12.01 -7.36
N HIS A 138 -0.85 10.76 -6.92
CA HIS A 138 -1.09 9.56 -7.73
C HIS A 138 -0.37 9.57 -9.08
N LYS A 139 0.84 10.13 -9.13
CA LYS A 139 1.64 10.16 -10.35
C LYS A 139 2.46 8.87 -10.48
N PRO A 140 2.35 8.11 -11.59
CA PRO A 140 3.22 6.97 -11.83
C PRO A 140 4.69 7.38 -11.82
N MET A 141 5.57 6.53 -11.32
CA MET A 141 7.01 6.82 -11.35
C MET A 141 7.58 6.76 -12.75
N THR A 142 6.95 5.98 -13.62
CA THR A 142 7.35 5.84 -15.03
C THR A 142 6.12 5.55 -15.88
N ILE A 143 6.15 6.00 -17.12
CA ILE A 143 5.16 5.71 -18.16
C ILE A 143 5.89 5.30 -19.44
N GLN A 144 5.18 4.67 -20.36
CA GLN A 144 5.69 4.43 -21.71
C GLN A 144 5.43 5.66 -22.60
N ASP A 145 6.46 6.08 -23.34
CA ASP A 145 6.31 7.06 -24.40
C ASP A 145 5.71 6.42 -25.68
N GLU A 146 5.47 7.22 -26.70
CA GLU A 146 4.94 6.77 -28.00
C GLU A 146 5.80 5.71 -28.70
N LYS A 147 7.07 5.57 -28.28
CA LYS A 147 8.01 4.57 -28.84
C LYS A 147 8.13 3.34 -27.92
N GLY A 148 7.29 3.23 -26.90
CA GLY A 148 7.30 2.12 -25.94
C GLY A 148 8.44 2.17 -24.91
N ARG A 149 9.17 3.30 -24.81
CA ARG A 149 10.26 3.46 -23.85
C ARG A 149 9.74 3.93 -22.52
N GLN A 150 10.24 3.37 -21.42
CA GLN A 150 9.95 3.89 -20.09
C GLN A 150 10.63 5.24 -19.88
N ILE A 151 9.87 6.23 -19.48
CA ILE A 151 10.35 7.58 -19.16
C ILE A 151 9.85 8.01 -17.77
N PRO A 152 10.60 8.83 -17.02
CA PRO A 152 10.15 9.34 -15.73
C PRO A 152 9.02 10.35 -15.91
N VAL A 153 8.08 10.36 -14.98
CA VAL A 153 6.97 11.34 -14.93
C VAL A 153 7.38 12.58 -14.15
N GLN A 154 8.25 12.42 -13.17
CA GLN A 154 8.70 13.48 -12.27
C GLN A 154 10.22 13.53 -12.22
N ASN A 155 10.75 14.68 -11.85
CA ASN A 155 12.17 14.81 -11.49
C ASN A 155 12.42 14.36 -10.02
N PRO A 156 13.67 14.26 -9.53
CA PRO A 156 13.97 13.79 -8.18
C PRO A 156 13.30 14.60 -7.07
N GLU A 157 13.27 15.91 -7.22
CA GLU A 157 12.68 16.83 -6.24
C GLU A 157 11.16 16.64 -6.16
N GLU A 158 10.51 16.48 -7.31
CA GLU A 158 9.06 16.23 -7.40
C GLU A 158 8.68 14.88 -6.79
N TYR A 159 9.45 13.81 -7.03
CA TYR A 159 9.23 12.52 -6.37
C TYR A 159 9.39 12.64 -4.86
N ASN A 160 10.42 13.34 -4.42
CA ASN A 160 10.68 13.53 -2.99
C ASN A 160 9.53 14.29 -2.31
N GLU A 161 9.04 15.35 -2.94
CA GLU A 161 7.92 16.16 -2.45
C GLU A 161 6.63 15.35 -2.39
N ASP A 162 6.28 14.62 -3.45
CA ASP A 162 5.07 13.81 -3.54
C ASP A 162 5.03 12.75 -2.42
N VAL A 163 6.12 12.05 -2.22
CA VAL A 163 6.26 11.02 -1.19
C VAL A 163 6.24 11.61 0.23
N ARG A 164 6.98 12.70 0.45
CA ARG A 164 7.05 13.38 1.74
C ARG A 164 5.70 13.96 2.15
N SER A 165 5.07 14.71 1.25
CA SER A 165 3.78 15.36 1.47
C SER A 165 2.69 14.33 1.81
N SER A 166 2.73 13.17 1.15
CA SER A 166 1.82 12.08 1.44
C SER A 166 1.95 11.61 2.90
N TYR A 167 3.15 11.33 3.38
CA TYR A 167 3.33 10.89 4.76
C TYR A 167 2.95 11.97 5.77
N GLU A 168 3.32 13.23 5.52
CA GLU A 168 2.97 14.35 6.39
C GLU A 168 1.45 14.47 6.59
N LYS A 169 0.68 14.40 5.50
CA LYS A 169 -0.79 14.45 5.54
C LYS A 169 -1.40 13.24 6.26
N LEU A 170 -0.88 12.04 6.03
CA LEU A 170 -1.32 10.84 6.74
C LEU A 170 -1.01 10.94 8.23
N ALA A 171 0.20 11.33 8.60
CA ALA A 171 0.60 11.50 9.99
C ALA A 171 -0.23 12.59 10.70
N ALA A 172 -0.51 13.70 10.00
CA ALA A 172 -1.37 14.77 10.52
C ALA A 172 -2.83 14.35 10.69
N THR A 173 -3.27 13.28 10.05
CA THR A 173 -4.67 12.81 10.10
C THR A 173 -4.88 11.62 11.03
N VAL A 174 -3.99 10.64 11.03
CA VAL A 174 -4.13 9.37 11.76
C VAL A 174 -2.89 8.95 12.56
N GLY A 175 -1.87 9.79 12.64
CA GLY A 175 -0.60 9.45 13.29
C GLY A 175 -0.68 9.18 14.78
N ASP A 176 -1.76 9.59 15.44
CA ASP A 176 -2.05 9.34 16.87
C ASP A 176 -2.79 8.01 17.12
N MET A 177 -3.34 7.39 16.07
CA MET A 177 -4.24 6.24 16.21
C MET A 177 -3.49 4.91 16.26
N LYS A 178 -4.02 4.00 17.07
CA LYS A 178 -3.45 2.66 17.25
C LYS A 178 -4.47 1.57 16.96
N LEU A 179 -3.97 0.46 16.45
CA LEU A 179 -4.69 -0.80 16.36
C LEU A 179 -4.93 -1.41 17.76
N PRO A 180 -5.87 -2.35 17.91
CA PRO A 180 -6.04 -3.09 19.16
C PRO A 180 -4.78 -3.79 19.66
N SER A 181 -3.85 -4.14 18.77
CA SER A 181 -2.53 -4.70 19.09
C SER A 181 -1.58 -3.70 19.78
N GLY A 182 -1.90 -2.41 19.79
CA GLY A 182 -1.04 -1.33 20.28
C GLY A 182 -0.09 -0.76 19.21
N ARG A 183 0.02 -1.38 18.03
CA ARG A 183 0.75 -0.83 16.88
C ARG A 183 0.02 0.37 16.29
N TYR A 184 0.76 1.37 15.80
CA TYR A 184 0.14 2.49 15.09
C TYR A 184 -0.57 2.02 13.82
N VAL A 185 -1.72 2.63 13.50
CA VAL A 185 -2.46 2.33 12.26
C VAL A 185 -1.69 2.80 11.03
N LEU A 186 -0.99 3.95 11.14
CA LEU A 186 -0.16 4.47 10.06
C LEU A 186 1.12 3.66 9.98
N THR A 187 1.33 3.05 8.83
CA THR A 187 2.53 2.28 8.50
C THR A 187 3.52 3.13 7.70
N ARG A 188 4.72 2.60 7.49
CA ARG A 188 5.68 3.12 6.53
C ARG A 188 5.75 2.26 5.28
N LEU A 189 4.59 1.75 4.87
CA LEU A 189 4.39 1.05 3.61
C LEU A 189 3.93 2.03 2.54
N LEU A 190 4.47 1.90 1.34
CA LEU A 190 4.04 2.69 0.19
C LEU A 190 3.76 1.77 -1.00
N ARG A 191 2.65 1.99 -1.68
CA ARG A 191 2.35 1.38 -2.98
C ARG A 191 2.53 2.41 -4.07
N PRO A 192 3.40 2.16 -5.06
CA PRO A 192 3.56 3.05 -6.21
C PRO A 192 2.30 3.06 -7.08
N PRO A 193 1.83 4.23 -7.52
CA PRO A 193 0.76 4.32 -8.49
C PRO A 193 1.06 3.50 -9.74
N THR A 194 0.06 2.77 -10.24
CA THR A 194 0.17 1.84 -11.38
C THR A 194 1.19 0.71 -11.21
N LEU A 195 1.69 0.49 -10.00
CA LEU A 195 2.69 -0.50 -9.62
C LEU A 195 4.07 -0.32 -10.29
N ALA A 196 4.25 0.70 -11.11
CA ALA A 196 5.52 1.00 -11.78
C ALA A 196 6.49 1.70 -10.81
N VAL A 197 7.76 1.33 -10.84
CA VAL A 197 8.81 1.91 -10.01
C VAL A 197 9.96 2.45 -10.86
N SER A 198 10.65 3.45 -10.35
CA SER A 198 11.93 3.90 -10.90
C SER A 198 12.98 3.92 -9.79
N ARG A 199 14.25 3.77 -10.15
CA ARG A 199 15.36 3.90 -9.19
C ARG A 199 15.29 5.22 -8.44
N MET A 200 14.97 6.29 -9.15
CA MET A 200 14.85 7.64 -8.62
C MET A 200 13.66 7.77 -7.65
N GLY A 201 12.49 7.26 -8.03
CA GLY A 201 11.31 7.27 -7.19
C GLY A 201 11.46 6.40 -5.93
N VAL A 202 12.08 5.23 -6.07
CA VAL A 202 12.39 4.36 -4.93
C VAL A 202 13.38 5.01 -3.97
N ALA A 203 14.38 5.73 -4.49
CA ALA A 203 15.29 6.51 -3.65
C ALA A 203 14.53 7.56 -2.82
N ALA A 204 13.56 8.25 -3.42
CA ALA A 204 12.71 9.20 -2.71
C ALA A 204 11.88 8.49 -1.61
N ILE A 205 11.31 7.33 -1.90
CA ILE A 205 10.55 6.53 -0.91
C ILE A 205 11.43 6.19 0.29
N LEU A 206 12.59 5.59 0.06
CA LEU A 206 13.49 5.18 1.14
C LEU A 206 14.05 6.37 1.91
N ASN A 207 14.39 7.46 1.22
CA ASN A 207 14.90 8.69 1.84
C ASN A 207 13.86 9.38 2.75
N ASN A 208 12.58 9.19 2.48
CA ASN A 208 11.50 9.70 3.34
C ASN A 208 11.06 8.69 4.42
N GLY A 209 11.84 7.64 4.65
CA GLY A 209 11.70 6.74 5.77
C GLY A 209 10.65 5.66 5.61
N PHE A 210 10.11 5.47 4.44
CA PHE A 210 9.29 4.29 4.15
C PHE A 210 10.16 3.03 4.20
N THR A 211 9.61 1.96 4.72
CA THR A 211 10.35 0.72 4.98
C THR A 211 10.13 -0.35 3.92
N TYR A 212 8.98 -0.32 3.25
CA TYR A 212 8.65 -1.26 2.18
C TYR A 212 7.93 -0.58 1.02
N VAL A 213 8.23 -1.05 -0.18
CA VAL A 213 7.51 -0.75 -1.42
C VAL A 213 6.68 -1.99 -1.76
N VAL A 214 5.36 -1.86 -1.73
CA VAL A 214 4.44 -2.99 -1.78
C VAL A 214 3.55 -2.90 -3.02
N ASN A 215 3.80 -3.74 -3.99
CA ASN A 215 2.86 -4.00 -5.07
C ASN A 215 1.86 -5.10 -4.66
N GLY A 216 1.77 -6.22 -5.34
CA GLY A 216 0.85 -7.29 -4.95
C GLY A 216 0.86 -8.47 -5.91
N SER A 217 0.12 -9.50 -5.56
CA SER A 217 0.03 -10.73 -6.34
C SER A 217 -0.75 -10.55 -7.66
N GLY A 218 -1.54 -9.50 -7.75
CA GLY A 218 -2.29 -9.11 -8.93
C GLY A 218 -3.37 -8.10 -8.61
N SER A 219 -3.73 -7.29 -9.60
CA SER A 219 -4.87 -6.39 -9.55
C SER A 219 -6.15 -7.16 -9.88
N THR A 220 -7.22 -6.83 -9.17
CA THR A 220 -8.57 -7.33 -9.48
C THR A 220 -9.19 -6.64 -10.68
N GLU A 221 -8.61 -5.50 -11.11
CA GLU A 221 -9.14 -4.63 -12.17
C GLU A 221 -10.57 -4.16 -11.86
N ASP A 222 -10.90 -4.04 -10.59
CA ASP A 222 -12.22 -3.71 -10.06
C ASP A 222 -12.69 -2.28 -10.41
N TYR A 223 -11.78 -1.44 -10.87
CA TYR A 223 -12.05 -0.10 -11.42
C TYR A 223 -12.57 -0.11 -12.86
N ASP A 224 -12.49 -1.26 -13.52
CA ASP A 224 -12.95 -1.41 -14.91
C ASP A 224 -14.40 -1.95 -14.97
N ALA A 225 -14.99 -1.92 -16.13
CA ALA A 225 -16.39 -2.36 -16.34
C ALA A 225 -16.50 -3.89 -16.38
N VAL A 226 -16.14 -4.57 -15.27
CA VAL A 226 -16.23 -6.02 -15.13
C VAL A 226 -17.60 -6.46 -14.61
N THR A 227 -18.02 -7.67 -14.97
CA THR A 227 -19.19 -8.29 -14.36
C THR A 227 -18.88 -8.73 -12.93
N MET A 228 -19.90 -8.83 -12.10
CA MET A 228 -19.74 -9.32 -10.71
C MET A 228 -19.11 -10.73 -10.68
N GLU A 229 -19.59 -11.61 -11.54
CA GLU A 229 -19.07 -12.98 -11.65
C GLU A 229 -17.58 -12.98 -12.05
N SER A 230 -17.18 -12.15 -13.02
CA SER A 230 -15.79 -12.01 -13.42
C SER A 230 -14.93 -11.49 -12.28
N LEU A 231 -15.38 -10.45 -11.57
CA LEU A 231 -14.64 -9.85 -10.46
C LEU A 231 -14.43 -10.83 -9.30
N VAL A 232 -15.48 -11.54 -8.87
CA VAL A 232 -15.38 -12.59 -7.85
C VAL A 232 -14.44 -13.72 -8.32
N GLY A 233 -14.51 -14.10 -9.59
CA GLY A 233 -13.62 -15.08 -10.19
C GLY A 233 -12.15 -14.66 -10.19
N ILE A 234 -11.86 -13.37 -10.44
CA ILE A 234 -10.50 -12.82 -10.35
C ILE A 234 -10.02 -12.86 -8.89
N MET A 235 -10.83 -12.38 -7.96
CA MET A 235 -10.48 -12.40 -6.52
C MET A 235 -10.19 -13.84 -6.05
N HIS A 236 -11.00 -14.81 -6.49
CA HIS A 236 -10.78 -16.22 -6.15
C HIS A 236 -9.44 -16.73 -6.72
N ARG A 237 -9.13 -16.44 -7.98
CA ARG A 237 -7.84 -16.83 -8.59
C ARG A 237 -6.63 -16.18 -7.93
N LEU A 238 -6.79 -15.00 -7.33
CA LEU A 238 -5.72 -14.31 -6.61
C LEU A 238 -5.52 -14.86 -5.19
N THR A 239 -6.54 -15.48 -4.60
CA THR A 239 -6.50 -16.05 -3.25
C THR A 239 -6.25 -17.55 -3.21
N HIS A 240 -6.48 -18.26 -4.32
CA HIS A 240 -6.39 -19.72 -4.35
C HIS A 240 -5.52 -20.22 -5.49
N GLU A 241 -4.86 -21.34 -5.24
CA GLU A 241 -4.17 -22.13 -6.24
C GLU A 241 -5.18 -22.92 -7.11
N THR A 242 -4.70 -23.53 -8.18
CA THR A 242 -5.55 -24.32 -9.10
C THR A 242 -6.16 -25.56 -8.46
N ASP A 243 -5.57 -26.07 -7.39
CA ASP A 243 -6.08 -27.21 -6.62
C ASP A 243 -7.08 -26.79 -5.53
N GLY A 244 -7.40 -25.49 -5.43
CA GLY A 244 -8.31 -24.92 -4.46
C GLY A 244 -7.69 -24.63 -3.09
N SER A 245 -6.42 -24.89 -2.88
CA SER A 245 -5.71 -24.47 -1.67
C SER A 245 -5.43 -22.96 -1.67
N VAL A 246 -5.21 -22.39 -0.49
CA VAL A 246 -4.94 -20.94 -0.37
C VAL A 246 -3.55 -20.57 -0.89
N LYS A 247 -3.47 -19.52 -1.68
CA LYS A 247 -2.21 -18.82 -2.03
C LYS A 247 -1.69 -18.05 -0.82
N ARG A 248 -0.92 -18.71 0.01
CA ARG A 248 -0.38 -18.13 1.25
C ARG A 248 0.43 -16.87 0.97
N GLY A 249 0.14 -15.82 1.69
CA GLY A 249 0.82 -14.55 1.55
C GLY A 249 0.39 -13.70 0.35
N ALA A 250 -0.62 -14.14 -0.41
CA ALA A 250 -1.13 -13.37 -1.55
C ALA A 250 -1.67 -12.00 -1.10
N ILE A 251 -1.38 -10.97 -1.89
CA ILE A 251 -1.83 -9.60 -1.68
C ILE A 251 -2.77 -9.24 -2.82
N LEU A 252 -4.04 -9.01 -2.52
CA LEU A 252 -5.02 -8.56 -3.49
C LEU A 252 -4.97 -7.04 -3.63
N VAL A 253 -4.78 -6.55 -4.84
CA VAL A 253 -4.84 -5.13 -5.16
C VAL A 253 -6.25 -4.80 -5.64
N MET A 254 -6.98 -4.08 -4.79
CA MET A 254 -8.34 -3.59 -5.02
C MET A 254 -8.36 -2.07 -4.85
N HIS A 255 -9.48 -1.42 -5.11
CA HIS A 255 -9.62 0.02 -5.02
C HIS A 255 -10.82 0.42 -4.15
N MET A 256 -10.72 1.58 -3.53
CA MET A 256 -11.82 2.19 -2.77
C MET A 256 -12.45 3.40 -3.48
N SER A 257 -11.97 3.71 -4.68
CA SER A 257 -12.48 4.82 -5.50
C SER A 257 -13.89 4.57 -6.00
N SER A 258 -14.60 5.62 -6.39
CA SER A 258 -15.97 5.53 -6.90
C SER A 258 -16.08 4.72 -8.20
N THR A 259 -14.99 4.58 -8.96
CA THR A 259 -14.93 3.71 -10.14
C THR A 259 -14.96 2.22 -9.80
N ALA A 260 -14.54 1.87 -8.58
CA ALA A 260 -14.55 0.50 -8.05
C ALA A 260 -15.78 0.19 -7.18
N ALA A 261 -16.95 0.67 -7.58
CA ALA A 261 -18.17 0.59 -6.79
C ALA A 261 -18.65 -0.84 -6.50
N ARG A 262 -18.19 -1.84 -7.26
CA ARG A 262 -18.55 -3.26 -7.08
C ARG A 262 -17.63 -4.03 -6.14
N THR A 263 -16.53 -3.46 -5.74
CA THR A 263 -15.49 -4.14 -4.94
C THR A 263 -16.05 -4.66 -3.62
N ALA A 264 -16.82 -3.85 -2.91
CA ALA A 264 -17.39 -4.25 -1.63
C ALA A 264 -18.34 -5.46 -1.79
N GLU A 265 -19.23 -5.45 -2.79
CA GLU A 265 -20.17 -6.54 -3.02
C GLU A 265 -19.46 -7.84 -3.47
N ALA A 266 -18.48 -7.73 -4.38
CA ALA A 266 -17.69 -8.89 -4.81
C ALA A 266 -16.89 -9.50 -3.65
N LEU A 267 -16.32 -8.64 -2.81
CA LEU A 267 -15.60 -9.07 -1.61
C LEU A 267 -16.53 -9.74 -0.60
N ASP A 268 -17.76 -9.23 -0.43
CA ASP A 268 -18.77 -9.86 0.42
C ASP A 268 -19.11 -11.29 -0.04
N ILE A 269 -19.23 -11.51 -1.35
CA ILE A 269 -19.46 -12.83 -1.93
C ILE A 269 -18.27 -13.75 -1.64
N LEU A 270 -17.05 -13.29 -1.88
CA LEU A 270 -15.83 -14.08 -1.63
C LEU A 270 -15.71 -14.47 -0.15
N LEU A 271 -15.88 -13.50 0.75
CA LEU A 271 -15.74 -13.71 2.19
C LEU A 271 -16.87 -14.61 2.73
N THR A 272 -18.10 -14.46 2.22
CA THR A 272 -19.22 -15.36 2.59
C THR A 272 -18.90 -16.80 2.21
N ALA A 273 -18.36 -17.04 1.02
CA ALA A 273 -17.94 -18.37 0.61
C ALA A 273 -16.79 -18.92 1.49
N ASN A 274 -15.82 -18.07 1.84
CA ASN A 274 -14.74 -18.45 2.75
C ASN A 274 -15.23 -18.80 4.16
N ASP A 275 -16.15 -18.00 4.70
CA ASP A 275 -16.73 -18.22 6.03
C ASP A 275 -17.53 -19.53 6.12
N ALA A 276 -18.15 -19.93 5.03
CA ALA A 276 -18.89 -21.21 4.94
C ALA A 276 -18.00 -22.46 4.99
N LEU A 277 -16.69 -22.31 4.74
CA LEU A 277 -15.75 -23.43 4.81
C LEU A 277 -15.45 -23.80 6.28
N PRO A 278 -15.34 -25.10 6.60
CA PRO A 278 -14.99 -25.54 7.95
C PRO A 278 -13.55 -25.14 8.31
N GLU A 279 -13.30 -25.00 9.62
CA GLU A 279 -11.94 -24.76 10.10
C GLU A 279 -11.00 -25.90 9.69
N GLY A 280 -9.78 -25.51 9.25
CA GLY A 280 -8.78 -26.45 8.74
C GLY A 280 -8.99 -26.87 7.28
N HIS A 281 -10.02 -26.38 6.61
CA HIS A 281 -10.18 -26.64 5.17
C HIS A 281 -9.02 -25.97 4.40
N PRO A 282 -8.38 -26.67 3.44
CA PRO A 282 -7.20 -26.14 2.73
C PRO A 282 -7.48 -24.86 1.93
N GLY A 283 -8.72 -24.65 1.50
CA GLY A 283 -9.16 -23.45 0.79
C GLY A 283 -9.70 -22.34 1.70
N LYS A 284 -9.73 -22.54 3.04
CA LYS A 284 -10.16 -21.48 3.96
C LYS A 284 -8.99 -20.58 4.31
N PHE A 285 -9.10 -19.31 3.96
CA PHE A 285 -8.08 -18.32 4.27
C PHE A 285 -8.44 -17.45 5.47
N LYS A 286 -7.39 -16.91 6.08
CA LYS A 286 -7.45 -15.82 7.06
C LYS A 286 -6.99 -14.53 6.39
N VAL A 287 -7.44 -13.40 6.91
CA VAL A 287 -7.01 -12.07 6.44
C VAL A 287 -6.05 -11.46 7.46
N GLY A 288 -4.86 -11.09 7.02
CA GLY A 288 -3.84 -10.44 7.83
C GLY A 288 -3.65 -8.96 7.47
N LEU A 289 -2.91 -8.25 8.31
CA LEU A 289 -2.43 -6.90 8.04
C LEU A 289 -0.96 -6.95 7.63
N LEU A 290 -0.61 -6.25 6.55
CA LEU A 290 0.77 -6.27 6.01
C LEU A 290 1.80 -5.80 7.03
N GLY A 291 1.46 -4.79 7.85
CA GLY A 291 2.37 -4.24 8.85
C GLY A 291 2.72 -5.20 9.99
N ASP A 292 2.00 -6.31 10.16
CA ASP A 292 2.34 -7.35 11.13
C ASP A 292 3.44 -8.30 10.60
N TYR A 293 3.60 -8.38 9.27
CA TYR A 293 4.55 -9.26 8.58
C TYR A 293 5.74 -8.51 7.99
N LEU A 294 5.51 -7.30 7.49
CA LEU A 294 6.54 -6.47 6.88
C LEU A 294 7.22 -5.58 7.95
N THR A 295 7.74 -6.22 8.96
CA THR A 295 8.53 -5.61 10.05
C THR A 295 10.00 -5.75 9.69
N GLY A 296 10.58 -4.73 9.10
CA GLY A 296 11.92 -4.88 8.56
C GLY A 296 13.05 -4.50 9.52
N GLU A 297 14.18 -5.20 9.38
CA GLU A 297 15.50 -4.81 9.90
C GLU A 297 15.93 -3.39 9.44
N TYR A 298 15.21 -2.82 8.49
CA TYR A 298 15.47 -1.49 7.95
C TYR A 298 15.51 -0.40 9.01
N ASP A 299 14.65 -0.47 10.01
CA ASP A 299 14.62 0.50 11.09
C ASP A 299 15.89 0.43 11.96
N GLN A 300 16.49 -0.73 12.14
CA GLN A 300 17.72 -0.87 12.89
C GLN A 300 18.92 -0.29 12.13
N THR A 301 19.01 -0.55 10.84
CA THR A 301 20.08 -0.02 9.99
C THR A 301 19.93 1.50 9.79
N MET A 302 18.70 1.98 9.67
CA MET A 302 18.40 3.39 9.43
C MET A 302 18.45 4.26 10.67
N LYS A 303 18.27 3.72 11.86
CA LYS A 303 18.48 4.44 13.14
C LYS A 303 19.90 4.98 13.30
N GLN A 304 20.86 4.44 12.56
CA GLN A 304 22.25 4.89 12.56
C GLN A 304 22.49 6.08 11.63
N VAL A 305 21.54 6.45 10.78
CA VAL A 305 21.67 7.56 9.85
C VAL A 305 21.10 8.80 10.51
N LYS A 306 21.95 9.78 10.78
CA LYS A 306 21.51 11.07 11.31
C LYS A 306 20.59 11.75 10.28
N PRO A 307 19.46 12.35 10.72
CA PRO A 307 18.63 13.16 9.84
C PRO A 307 19.47 14.23 9.15
N VAL A 308 19.23 14.43 7.86
CA VAL A 308 19.87 15.55 7.15
C VAL A 308 19.36 16.84 7.78
N LYS A 309 20.24 17.57 8.46
CA LYS A 309 19.95 18.93 8.88
C LYS A 309 19.87 19.80 7.62
N GLY A 310 18.70 20.29 7.29
CA GLY A 310 18.65 21.32 6.27
C GLY A 310 17.40 21.50 5.42
N TYR A 311 16.35 20.75 5.63
CA TYR A 311 15.06 21.10 5.03
C TYR A 311 14.13 21.60 6.15
N ALA A 312 14.23 22.90 6.40
CA ALA A 312 13.19 23.59 7.15
C ALA A 312 11.93 23.58 6.29
N LEU A 313 10.85 23.07 6.87
CA LEU A 313 9.51 23.23 6.34
C LEU A 313 9.21 24.74 6.29
N HIS A 314 9.01 25.29 5.10
CA HIS A 314 8.41 26.61 4.91
C HIS A 314 6.98 26.43 4.42
#